data_23cbc53d1273ea09db55a7ff878f8f6a
#
_entry.id   23cbc53d1273ea09db55a7ff878f8f6a
#
_cell.length_a   1.000
_cell.length_b   1.000
_cell.length_c   1.000
_cell.angle_alpha   90.00
_cell.angle_beta   90.00
_cell.angle_gamma   90.00
#
_symmetry.space_group_name_H-M   'P 1'
#
loop_
_entity.id
_entity.type
_entity.pdbx_description
1 polymer ?
#
loop_
_entity_poly.entity_id
_entity_poly.type
_entity_poly.pdbx_seq_one_letter_code
_entity_poly.pdbx_strand_id
1 'polypeptide(L)'
;MRDMSMRTTLRIGVLDNDSLSVEYMKALLGRLNRRDEVSLDVWGSSDVATAIHRCCFDVHRTDVLFLDMALSGMDGVGVCRSIREMGSRCAVVGMTSYHMDTYRKPLRDAGGQALLDKKRLVEELPEVLAAAAGGAGYPDNTVFPTVEQSLAKGRGRPRTRPLSESEKRVIAMTLGGVSSSRIARELGIAESTVFSYHRNIKDKMGKRTWSDVLDEFRSLHLF
;
A
#
# COMPACT_ATOMS: atom_id res chain seq x y z
N MET A 1 26.21 -26.75 -15.26
CA MET A 1 24.94 -26.04 -15.53
C MET A 1 24.49 -25.51 -14.18
N ARG A 2 24.69 -24.22 -13.90
CA ARG A 2 24.27 -23.61 -12.64
C ARG A 2 22.77 -23.33 -12.80
N ASP A 3 21.99 -23.95 -11.94
CA ASP A 3 20.56 -23.67 -11.76
C ASP A 3 20.44 -22.19 -11.38
N MET A 4 19.88 -21.38 -12.29
CA MET A 4 19.50 -20.01 -12.00
C MET A 4 18.16 -20.09 -11.25
N SER A 5 18.22 -20.44 -9.95
CA SER A 5 17.12 -20.22 -9.02
C SER A 5 16.67 -18.77 -9.19
N MET A 6 15.42 -18.55 -9.63
CA MET A 6 14.82 -17.22 -9.74
C MET A 6 14.78 -16.62 -8.33
N ARG A 7 15.69 -15.69 -8.04
CA ARG A 7 15.66 -14.93 -6.80
C ARG A 7 14.33 -14.20 -6.73
N THR A 8 13.55 -14.49 -5.70
CA THR A 8 12.31 -13.76 -5.44
C THR A 8 12.67 -12.31 -5.07
N THR A 9 12.19 -11.34 -5.84
CA THR A 9 12.39 -9.92 -5.54
C THR A 9 11.29 -9.45 -4.63
N LEU A 10 11.63 -8.97 -3.43
CA LEU A 10 10.72 -8.32 -2.49
C LEU A 10 10.78 -6.80 -2.70
N ARG A 11 9.63 -6.20 -2.98
CA ARG A 11 9.52 -4.75 -3.20
C ARG A 11 9.10 -4.03 -1.94
N ILE A 12 9.93 -3.09 -1.53
CA ILE A 12 9.79 -2.38 -0.28
C ILE A 12 9.65 -0.88 -0.55
N GLY A 13 8.59 -0.30 0.00
CA GLY A 13 8.39 1.14 0.03
C GLY A 13 8.77 1.74 1.37
N VAL A 14 9.26 2.97 1.34
CA VAL A 14 9.47 3.82 2.53
C VAL A 14 8.75 5.14 2.28
N LEU A 15 7.78 5.46 3.13
CA LEU A 15 7.06 6.73 3.11
C LEU A 15 7.34 7.50 4.40
N ASP A 16 7.99 8.62 4.28
CA ASP A 16 8.34 9.52 5.38
C ASP A 16 8.48 10.95 4.83
N ASN A 17 7.96 11.96 5.53
CA ASN A 17 8.12 13.35 5.12
C ASN A 17 9.53 13.91 5.34
N ASP A 18 10.38 13.21 6.11
CA ASP A 18 11.79 13.51 6.26
C ASP A 18 12.65 12.67 5.28
N SER A 19 13.28 13.35 4.33
CA SER A 19 14.13 12.72 3.32
C SER A 19 15.34 12.00 3.93
N LEU A 20 15.88 12.46 5.05
CA LEU A 20 16.98 11.80 5.75
C LEU A 20 16.53 10.47 6.34
N SER A 21 15.34 10.43 6.93
CA SER A 21 14.71 9.18 7.41
C SER A 21 14.51 8.18 6.26
N VAL A 22 14.05 8.63 5.09
CA VAL A 22 13.91 7.79 3.90
C VAL A 22 15.25 7.19 3.49
N GLU A 23 16.29 8.00 3.32
CA GLU A 23 17.62 7.52 2.92
C GLU A 23 18.26 6.63 3.98
N TYR A 24 18.07 6.91 5.25
CA TYR A 24 18.53 6.04 6.33
C TYR A 24 17.88 4.65 6.28
N MET A 25 16.56 4.59 6.10
CA MET A 25 15.83 3.32 5.95
C MET A 25 16.29 2.54 4.72
N LYS A 26 16.47 3.21 3.58
CA LYS A 26 17.00 2.58 2.36
C LYS A 26 18.40 1.99 2.60
N ALA A 27 19.25 2.70 3.32
CA ALA A 27 20.59 2.22 3.67
C ALA A 27 20.55 1.00 4.59
N LEU A 28 19.65 0.97 5.59
CA LEU A 28 19.44 -0.19 6.46
C LEU A 28 18.96 -1.42 5.68
N LEU A 29 17.94 -1.26 4.84
CA LEU A 29 17.41 -2.31 3.98
C LEU A 29 18.47 -2.81 2.99
N GLY A 30 19.28 -1.92 2.44
CA GLY A 30 20.40 -2.28 1.57
C GLY A 30 21.47 -3.14 2.24
N ARG A 31 21.64 -3.05 3.57
CA ARG A 31 22.54 -3.94 4.33
C ARG A 31 21.95 -5.34 4.46
N LEU A 32 20.65 -5.48 4.62
CA LEU A 32 19.95 -6.76 4.69
C LEU A 32 20.01 -7.47 3.34
N ASN A 33 19.85 -6.75 2.23
CA ASN A 33 19.91 -7.28 0.87
C ASN A 33 21.21 -8.04 0.53
N ARG A 34 22.30 -7.79 1.25
CA ARG A 34 23.61 -8.45 1.05
C ARG A 34 23.73 -9.79 1.76
N ARG A 35 22.83 -10.13 2.66
CA ARG A 35 22.91 -11.30 3.55
C ARG A 35 22.00 -12.45 3.13
N ASP A 36 20.92 -12.17 2.41
CA ASP A 36 19.87 -13.14 2.13
C ASP A 36 19.77 -13.50 0.64
N GLU A 37 19.17 -14.65 0.34
CA GLU A 37 18.90 -15.13 -1.02
C GLU A 37 17.80 -14.32 -1.74
N VAL A 38 17.10 -13.45 -1.02
CA VAL A 38 16.03 -12.56 -1.51
C VAL A 38 16.63 -11.24 -1.98
N SER A 39 16.31 -10.82 -3.19
CA SER A 39 16.68 -9.51 -3.70
C SER A 39 15.67 -8.46 -3.19
N LEU A 40 16.13 -7.35 -2.64
CA LEU A 40 15.28 -6.23 -2.22
C LEU A 40 15.30 -5.13 -3.28
N ASP A 41 14.11 -4.77 -3.79
CA ASP A 41 13.87 -3.59 -4.62
C ASP A 41 13.25 -2.49 -3.74
N VAL A 42 14.05 -1.48 -3.37
CA VAL A 42 13.68 -0.48 -2.36
C VAL A 42 13.46 0.88 -3.01
N TRP A 43 12.29 1.45 -2.82
CA TRP A 43 11.97 2.83 -3.19
C TRP A 43 11.61 3.67 -1.96
N GLY A 44 11.76 5.00 -2.07
CA GLY A 44 11.38 5.95 -1.04
C GLY A 44 10.59 7.11 -1.64
N SER A 45 9.69 7.70 -0.85
CA SER A 45 8.91 8.88 -1.20
C SER A 45 8.53 9.67 0.03
N SER A 46 8.39 10.99 -0.10
CA SER A 46 7.71 11.86 0.86
C SER A 46 6.26 12.15 0.46
N ASP A 47 5.83 11.70 -0.71
CA ASP A 47 4.51 11.93 -1.26
C ASP A 47 3.58 10.73 -1.01
N VAL A 48 2.50 11.00 -0.26
CA VAL A 48 1.47 10.00 0.09
C VAL A 48 0.81 9.41 -1.16
N ALA A 49 0.54 10.25 -2.16
CA ALA A 49 -0.13 9.81 -3.39
C ALA A 49 0.71 8.77 -4.14
N THR A 50 2.00 9.06 -4.32
CA THR A 50 2.96 8.14 -4.92
C THR A 50 3.02 6.81 -4.16
N ALA A 51 3.03 6.86 -2.83
CA ALA A 51 3.08 5.64 -2.01
C ALA A 51 1.82 4.79 -2.17
N ILE A 52 0.64 5.38 -2.08
CA ILE A 52 -0.63 4.66 -2.29
C ILE A 52 -0.70 4.10 -3.72
N HIS A 53 -0.28 4.88 -4.72
CA HIS A 53 -0.24 4.41 -6.11
C HIS A 53 0.62 3.14 -6.24
N ARG A 54 1.85 3.17 -5.72
CA ARG A 54 2.77 2.01 -5.78
C ARG A 54 2.27 0.79 -5.00
N CYS A 55 1.55 1.00 -3.90
CA CYS A 55 0.97 -0.09 -3.12
C CYS A 55 -0.29 -0.71 -3.76
N CYS A 56 -1.07 0.09 -4.53
CA CYS A 56 -2.40 -0.32 -4.96
C CYS A 56 -2.54 -0.51 -6.47
N PHE A 57 -1.83 0.27 -7.28
CA PHE A 57 -2.08 0.42 -8.72
C PHE A 57 -0.89 0.06 -9.61
N ASP A 58 0.34 0.08 -9.10
CA ASP A 58 1.53 -0.23 -9.88
C ASP A 58 1.48 -1.68 -10.41
N VAL A 59 2.00 -1.90 -11.62
CA VAL A 59 2.16 -3.24 -12.21
C VAL A 59 3.04 -4.12 -11.32
N HIS A 60 4.03 -3.51 -10.74
CA HIS A 60 4.94 -4.11 -9.78
C HIS A 60 4.66 -3.58 -8.38
N ARG A 61 3.66 -4.15 -7.72
CA ARG A 61 3.21 -3.68 -6.41
C ARG A 61 4.28 -3.77 -5.34
N THR A 62 4.14 -2.88 -4.39
CA THR A 62 4.90 -2.93 -3.14
C THR A 62 4.40 -4.10 -2.29
N ASP A 63 5.32 -4.92 -1.81
CA ASP A 63 5.02 -6.04 -0.90
C ASP A 63 4.96 -5.56 0.55
N VAL A 64 5.90 -4.68 0.95
CA VAL A 64 5.98 -4.11 2.30
C VAL A 64 6.16 -2.60 2.22
N LEU A 65 5.33 -1.84 2.93
CA LEU A 65 5.45 -0.40 3.10
C LEU A 65 5.87 -0.06 4.54
N PHE A 66 7.03 0.54 4.71
CA PHE A 66 7.41 1.24 5.95
C PHE A 66 6.86 2.65 5.90
N LEU A 67 6.04 2.99 6.87
CA LEU A 67 5.17 4.16 6.87
C LEU A 67 5.39 5.00 8.13
N ASP A 68 5.84 6.24 7.98
CA ASP A 68 5.85 7.17 9.10
C ASP A 68 4.43 7.48 9.59
N MET A 69 4.24 7.45 10.91
CA MET A 69 2.93 7.72 11.52
C MET A 69 2.60 9.21 11.62
N ALA A 70 3.60 10.09 11.56
CA ALA A 70 3.46 11.53 11.76
C ALA A 70 3.63 12.33 10.46
N LEU A 71 3.00 11.87 9.39
CA LEU A 71 3.05 12.56 8.09
C LEU A 71 2.27 13.89 8.13
N SER A 72 2.71 14.84 7.32
CA SER A 72 1.98 16.10 7.10
C SER A 72 0.75 15.87 6.22
N GLY A 73 -0.39 16.44 6.61
CA GLY A 73 -1.65 16.36 5.87
C GLY A 73 -2.51 15.14 6.22
N MET A 74 -2.20 13.97 5.69
CA MET A 74 -2.86 12.70 6.06
C MET A 74 -1.94 11.91 6.98
N ASP A 75 -2.44 11.51 8.16
CA ASP A 75 -1.66 10.70 9.10
C ASP A 75 -1.40 9.28 8.57
N GLY A 76 -0.38 8.61 9.09
CA GLY A 76 -0.03 7.25 8.66
C GLY A 76 -1.17 6.24 8.84
N VAL A 77 -2.04 6.44 9.83
CA VAL A 77 -3.23 5.59 10.06
C VAL A 77 -4.22 5.74 8.90
N GLY A 78 -4.44 6.97 8.42
CA GLY A 78 -5.27 7.27 7.25
C GLY A 78 -4.71 6.63 5.98
N VAL A 79 -3.40 6.72 5.75
CA VAL A 79 -2.73 6.07 4.61
C VAL A 79 -2.91 4.56 4.66
N CYS A 80 -2.68 3.92 5.81
CA CYS A 80 -2.88 2.48 5.99
C CYS A 80 -4.32 2.07 5.68
N ARG A 81 -5.29 2.84 6.19
CA ARG A 81 -6.72 2.60 5.95
C ARG A 81 -7.04 2.66 4.45
N SER A 82 -6.58 3.70 3.75
CA SER A 82 -6.78 3.87 2.30
C SER A 82 -6.21 2.68 1.51
N ILE A 83 -5.00 2.22 1.83
CA ILE A 83 -4.37 1.05 1.21
C ILE A 83 -5.25 -0.20 1.40
N ARG A 84 -5.84 -0.40 2.59
CA ARG A 84 -6.72 -1.55 2.86
C ARG A 84 -8.07 -1.43 2.18
N GLU A 85 -8.67 -0.24 2.16
CA GLU A 85 -9.94 0.02 1.46
C GLU A 85 -9.83 -0.23 -0.04
N MET A 86 -8.67 0.02 -0.63
CA MET A 86 -8.36 -0.32 -2.02
C MET A 86 -8.04 -1.81 -2.25
N GLY A 87 -8.08 -2.64 -1.20
CA GLY A 87 -7.86 -4.09 -1.29
C GLY A 87 -6.41 -4.50 -1.57
N SER A 88 -5.46 -3.63 -1.28
CA SER A 88 -4.04 -3.95 -1.47
C SER A 88 -3.56 -4.99 -0.45
N ARG A 89 -2.76 -5.95 -0.92
CA ARG A 89 -2.09 -6.97 -0.10
C ARG A 89 -0.73 -6.52 0.45
N CYS A 90 -0.33 -5.28 0.18
CA CYS A 90 0.90 -4.70 0.72
C CYS A 90 0.87 -4.76 2.25
N ALA A 91 1.87 -5.36 2.89
CA ALA A 91 2.00 -5.29 4.34
C ALA A 91 2.41 -3.87 4.76
N VAL A 92 1.72 -3.31 5.75
CA VAL A 92 2.00 -1.95 6.23
C VAL A 92 2.62 -2.03 7.61
N VAL A 93 3.84 -1.52 7.72
CA VAL A 93 4.63 -1.40 8.95
C VAL A 93 4.74 0.08 9.31
N GLY A 94 4.08 0.49 10.38
CA GLY A 94 4.19 1.85 10.90
C GLY A 94 5.56 2.09 11.56
N MET A 95 6.04 3.31 11.45
CA MET A 95 7.25 3.79 12.16
C MET A 95 6.93 5.08 12.91
N THR A 96 7.41 5.22 14.12
CA THR A 96 7.21 6.45 14.89
C THR A 96 8.42 6.79 15.75
N SER A 97 8.68 8.10 15.95
CA SER A 97 9.61 8.62 16.95
C SER A 97 8.90 9.04 18.24
N TYR A 98 7.56 8.92 18.25
CA TYR A 98 6.70 9.31 19.36
C TYR A 98 6.25 8.10 20.18
N HIS A 99 5.33 8.30 21.14
CA HIS A 99 4.82 7.23 21.97
C HIS A 99 4.08 6.16 21.14
N MET A 100 4.58 4.95 21.20
CA MET A 100 4.03 3.80 20.47
C MET A 100 2.53 3.56 20.75
N ASP A 101 2.10 3.77 21.99
CA ASP A 101 0.72 3.52 22.41
C ASP A 101 -0.31 4.41 21.69
N THR A 102 0.12 5.62 21.26
CA THR A 102 -0.73 6.53 20.48
C THR A 102 -1.17 5.91 19.15
N TYR A 103 -0.28 5.15 18.51
CA TYR A 103 -0.51 4.63 17.16
C TYR A 103 -0.84 3.14 17.11
N ARG A 104 -0.48 2.36 18.13
CA ARG A 104 -0.63 0.89 18.12
C ARG A 104 -2.04 0.44 17.81
N LYS A 105 -3.03 0.89 18.60
CA LYS A 105 -4.42 0.51 18.39
C LYS A 105 -5.00 1.09 17.09
N PRO A 106 -4.84 2.39 16.79
CA PRO A 106 -5.33 2.96 15.52
C PRO A 106 -4.76 2.28 14.28
N LEU A 107 -3.45 2.00 14.24
CA LEU A 107 -2.81 1.33 13.12
C LEU A 107 -3.27 -0.13 12.95
N ARG A 108 -3.36 -0.87 14.06
CA ARG A 108 -3.93 -2.23 14.07
C ARG A 108 -5.35 -2.25 13.53
N ASP A 109 -6.19 -1.31 13.97
CA ASP A 109 -7.59 -1.23 13.56
C ASP A 109 -7.73 -0.77 12.09
N ALA A 110 -6.75 -0.02 11.57
CA ALA A 110 -6.62 0.32 10.15
C ALA A 110 -6.08 -0.83 9.28
N GLY A 111 -5.60 -1.91 9.89
CA GLY A 111 -5.11 -3.11 9.19
C GLY A 111 -3.60 -3.12 8.92
N GLY A 112 -2.81 -2.40 9.71
CA GLY A 112 -1.34 -2.51 9.72
C GLY A 112 -0.86 -3.83 10.32
N GLN A 113 0.38 -4.23 10.00
CA GLN A 113 0.98 -5.49 10.44
C GLN A 113 2.00 -5.32 11.55
N ALA A 114 2.58 -4.14 11.71
CA ALA A 114 3.54 -3.85 12.78
C ALA A 114 3.60 -2.36 13.07
N LEU A 115 4.14 -2.01 14.24
CA LEU A 115 4.54 -0.64 14.59
C LEU A 115 5.93 -0.68 15.23
N LEU A 116 6.85 0.10 14.69
CA LEU A 116 8.24 0.20 15.11
C LEU A 116 8.55 1.55 15.74
N ASP A 117 9.37 1.54 16.78
CA ASP A 117 10.05 2.74 17.25
C ASP A 117 11.27 3.02 16.35
N LYS A 118 11.33 4.22 15.77
CA LYS A 118 12.47 4.63 14.91
C LYS A 118 13.83 4.52 15.64
N LYS A 119 13.84 4.56 16.96
CA LYS A 119 15.06 4.38 17.76
C LYS A 119 15.57 2.94 17.77
N ARG A 120 14.69 1.96 17.51
CA ARG A 120 15.01 0.52 17.54
C ARG A 120 15.03 -0.16 16.19
N LEU A 121 14.97 0.63 15.09
CA LEU A 121 14.90 0.10 13.72
C LEU A 121 16.02 -0.90 13.41
N VAL A 122 17.26 -0.62 13.83
CA VAL A 122 18.41 -1.50 13.54
C VAL A 122 18.23 -2.89 14.15
N GLU A 123 17.62 -2.97 15.32
CA GLU A 123 17.42 -4.21 16.08
C GLU A 123 16.23 -5.01 15.54
N GLU A 124 15.10 -4.33 15.30
CA GLU A 124 13.80 -4.98 15.01
C GLU A 124 13.55 -5.19 13.51
N LEU A 125 14.22 -4.44 12.63
CA LEU A 125 13.96 -4.44 11.19
C LEU A 125 14.05 -5.83 10.53
N PRO A 126 15.06 -6.70 10.84
CA PRO A 126 15.14 -8.02 10.19
C PRO A 126 13.93 -8.90 10.49
N GLU A 127 13.50 -8.97 11.75
CA GLU A 127 12.38 -9.81 12.17
C GLU A 127 11.05 -9.28 11.65
N VAL A 128 10.85 -7.95 11.72
CA VAL A 128 9.66 -7.29 11.21
C VAL A 128 9.55 -7.46 9.70
N LEU A 129 10.64 -7.29 8.95
CA LEU A 129 10.64 -7.47 7.51
C LEU A 129 10.29 -8.90 7.14
N ALA A 130 10.85 -9.90 7.82
CA ALA A 130 10.54 -11.31 7.58
C ALA A 130 9.05 -11.62 7.84
N ALA A 131 8.48 -11.14 8.95
CA ALA A 131 7.06 -11.29 9.26
C ALA A 131 6.18 -10.59 8.22
N ALA A 132 6.45 -9.32 7.91
CA ALA A 132 5.68 -8.50 6.97
C ALA A 132 5.73 -9.06 5.54
N ALA A 133 6.89 -9.55 5.08
CA ALA A 133 7.04 -10.19 3.77
C ALA A 133 6.17 -11.44 3.64
N GLY A 134 5.98 -12.19 4.74
CA GLY A 134 5.02 -13.30 4.83
C GLY A 134 3.57 -12.87 5.04
N GLY A 135 3.28 -11.58 5.13
CA GLY A 135 1.95 -11.05 5.41
C GLY A 135 1.48 -11.27 6.86
N ALA A 136 2.39 -11.62 7.77
CA ALA A 136 2.11 -11.85 9.19
C ALA A 136 2.14 -10.55 10.00
N GLY A 137 1.47 -10.57 11.18
CA GLY A 137 1.57 -9.51 12.17
C GLY A 137 2.82 -9.66 13.05
N TYR A 138 3.39 -8.56 13.52
CA TYR A 138 4.54 -8.55 14.42
C TYR A 138 4.24 -7.75 15.70
N PRO A 139 4.65 -8.20 16.88
CA PRO A 139 5.47 -9.40 17.15
C PRO A 139 4.73 -10.72 16.91
N ASP A 140 3.43 -10.73 16.84
CA ASP A 140 2.59 -11.87 16.52
C ASP A 140 1.19 -11.44 16.02
N ASN A 141 0.40 -12.40 15.52
CA ASN A 141 -0.91 -12.13 14.92
C ASN A 141 -2.02 -11.76 15.93
N THR A 142 -1.75 -11.81 17.24
CA THR A 142 -2.67 -11.35 18.29
C THR A 142 -2.52 -9.85 18.55
N VAL A 143 -1.29 -9.33 18.39
CA VAL A 143 -0.99 -7.91 18.56
C VAL A 143 -1.34 -7.12 17.29
N PHE A 144 -0.89 -7.61 16.12
CA PHE A 144 -1.25 -7.06 14.82
C PHE A 144 -1.83 -8.14 13.91
N PRO A 145 -2.89 -7.85 13.13
CA PRO A 145 -3.51 -8.83 12.25
C PRO A 145 -2.60 -9.19 11.07
N THR A 146 -2.79 -10.36 10.49
CA THR A 146 -2.22 -10.66 9.17
C THR A 146 -2.84 -9.77 8.10
N VAL A 147 -2.18 -9.67 6.94
CA VAL A 147 -2.75 -8.97 5.77
C VAL A 147 -4.12 -9.56 5.39
N GLU A 148 -4.25 -10.90 5.43
CA GLU A 148 -5.51 -11.57 5.11
C GLU A 148 -6.62 -11.26 6.11
N GLN A 149 -6.31 -11.27 7.40
CA GLN A 149 -7.26 -10.88 8.44
C GLN A 149 -7.69 -9.41 8.30
N SER A 150 -6.76 -8.53 7.94
CA SER A 150 -7.03 -7.11 7.72
C SER A 150 -7.98 -6.89 6.54
N LEU A 151 -7.76 -7.61 5.43
CA LEU A 151 -8.64 -7.57 4.26
C LEU A 151 -10.02 -8.22 4.54
N ALA A 152 -10.06 -9.26 5.36
CA ALA A 152 -11.32 -9.91 5.75
C ALA A 152 -12.20 -9.01 6.64
N LYS A 153 -11.59 -8.26 7.58
CA LYS A 153 -12.31 -7.26 8.40
C LYS A 153 -12.94 -6.14 7.55
N GLY A 154 -12.29 -5.74 6.46
CA GLY A 154 -12.84 -4.79 5.49
C GLY A 154 -14.09 -5.33 4.76
N ARG A 155 -14.20 -6.64 4.60
CA ARG A 155 -15.36 -7.31 3.96
C ARG A 155 -16.63 -7.31 4.82
N GLY A 156 -16.53 -7.07 6.13
CA GLY A 156 -17.66 -6.98 7.05
C GLY A 156 -18.32 -5.61 7.16
N ARG A 157 -17.75 -4.56 6.59
CA ARG A 157 -18.42 -3.27 6.41
C ARG A 157 -19.21 -3.30 5.11
N PRO A 158 -20.51 -2.90 5.07
CA PRO A 158 -21.35 -2.98 3.87
C PRO A 158 -20.99 -1.91 2.81
N ARG A 159 -19.71 -1.62 2.60
CA ARG A 159 -19.22 -0.72 1.56
C ARG A 159 -17.80 -1.11 1.16
N THR A 160 -17.70 -1.52 -0.06
CA THR A 160 -16.58 -1.70 -0.98
C THR A 160 -16.07 -3.14 -1.08
N ARG A 161 -16.56 -3.86 -2.08
CA ARG A 161 -15.79 -4.95 -2.66
C ARG A 161 -14.47 -4.35 -3.18
N PRO A 162 -13.30 -4.97 -2.92
CA PRO A 162 -12.04 -4.44 -3.42
C PRO A 162 -12.13 -4.26 -4.94
N LEU A 163 -11.55 -3.16 -5.41
CA LEU A 163 -11.48 -2.90 -6.85
C LEU A 163 -10.60 -3.95 -7.51
N SER A 164 -11.07 -4.50 -8.63
CA SER A 164 -10.27 -5.39 -9.47
C SER A 164 -9.14 -4.63 -10.16
N GLU A 165 -8.14 -5.34 -10.66
CA GLU A 165 -7.01 -4.72 -11.38
C GLU A 165 -7.46 -3.90 -12.58
N SER A 166 -8.43 -4.43 -13.35
CA SER A 166 -9.00 -3.70 -14.48
C SER A 166 -9.70 -2.41 -14.04
N GLU A 167 -10.44 -2.45 -12.92
CA GLU A 167 -11.10 -1.28 -12.35
C GLU A 167 -10.09 -0.24 -11.88
N LYS A 168 -9.01 -0.65 -11.23
CA LYS A 168 -7.92 0.24 -10.80
C LYS A 168 -7.23 0.89 -11.99
N ARG A 169 -6.94 0.12 -13.05
CA ARG A 169 -6.37 0.67 -14.28
C ARG A 169 -7.28 1.69 -14.95
N VAL A 170 -8.59 1.43 -15.00
CA VAL A 170 -9.58 2.38 -15.53
C VAL A 170 -9.58 3.68 -14.74
N ILE A 171 -9.54 3.62 -13.40
CA ILE A 171 -9.45 4.81 -12.54
C ILE A 171 -8.17 5.59 -12.84
N ALA A 172 -7.01 4.93 -12.81
CA ALA A 172 -5.71 5.57 -13.02
C ALA A 172 -5.65 6.29 -14.37
N MET A 173 -6.11 5.63 -15.45
CA MET A 173 -6.14 6.24 -16.78
C MET A 173 -7.11 7.41 -16.86
N THR A 174 -8.30 7.32 -16.23
CA THR A 174 -9.26 8.42 -16.21
C THR A 174 -8.74 9.64 -15.44
N LEU A 175 -8.08 9.40 -14.33
CA LEU A 175 -7.45 10.47 -13.53
C LEU A 175 -6.30 11.13 -14.28
N GLY A 176 -5.57 10.38 -15.11
CA GLY A 176 -4.59 10.90 -16.06
C GLY A 176 -5.19 11.61 -17.28
N GLY A 177 -6.51 11.87 -17.30
CA GLY A 177 -7.18 12.60 -18.37
C GLY A 177 -7.44 11.78 -19.65
N VAL A 178 -7.28 10.44 -19.59
CA VAL A 178 -7.50 9.58 -20.75
C VAL A 178 -9.01 9.37 -20.97
N SER A 179 -9.50 9.60 -22.19
CA SER A 179 -10.92 9.40 -22.54
C SER A 179 -11.33 7.92 -22.51
N SER A 180 -12.62 7.63 -22.24
CA SER A 180 -13.15 6.26 -22.20
C SER A 180 -12.90 5.48 -23.49
N SER A 181 -12.98 6.12 -24.65
CA SER A 181 -12.67 5.51 -25.94
C SER A 181 -11.20 5.12 -26.09
N ARG A 182 -10.29 5.92 -25.55
CA ARG A 182 -8.85 5.62 -25.54
C ARG A 182 -8.52 4.54 -24.51
N ILE A 183 -9.14 4.57 -23.34
CA ILE A 183 -9.04 3.49 -22.33
C ILE A 183 -9.47 2.16 -22.94
N ALA A 184 -10.62 2.11 -23.63
CA ALA A 184 -11.13 0.94 -24.30
C ALA A 184 -10.10 0.35 -25.27
N ARG A 185 -9.48 1.20 -26.10
CA ARG A 185 -8.47 0.80 -27.07
C ARG A 185 -7.21 0.26 -26.41
N GLU A 186 -6.70 0.95 -25.38
CA GLU A 186 -5.47 0.54 -24.68
C GLU A 186 -5.63 -0.74 -23.86
N LEU A 187 -6.86 -1.01 -23.39
CA LEU A 187 -7.18 -2.23 -22.65
C LEU A 187 -7.68 -3.38 -23.54
N GLY A 188 -7.89 -3.14 -24.85
CA GLY A 188 -8.42 -4.15 -25.79
C GLY A 188 -9.86 -4.57 -25.49
N ILE A 189 -10.72 -3.66 -24.98
CA ILE A 189 -12.10 -3.90 -24.59
C ILE A 189 -13.05 -2.95 -25.32
N ALA A 190 -14.36 -3.24 -25.29
CA ALA A 190 -15.37 -2.33 -25.79
C ALA A 190 -15.54 -1.09 -24.86
N GLU A 191 -15.90 0.06 -25.42
CA GLU A 191 -16.15 1.27 -24.63
C GLU A 191 -17.30 1.08 -23.63
N SER A 192 -18.33 0.29 -24.01
CA SER A 192 -19.42 -0.11 -23.10
C SER A 192 -18.91 -0.87 -21.88
N THR A 193 -17.79 -1.61 -22.00
CA THR A 193 -17.15 -2.30 -20.89
C THR A 193 -16.48 -1.30 -19.93
N VAL A 194 -15.91 -0.20 -20.45
CA VAL A 194 -15.37 0.88 -19.61
C VAL A 194 -16.48 1.53 -18.78
N PHE A 195 -17.64 1.80 -19.37
CA PHE A 195 -18.81 2.30 -18.62
C PHE A 195 -19.33 1.30 -17.59
N SER A 196 -19.24 0.00 -17.87
CA SER A 196 -19.57 -1.04 -16.91
C SER A 196 -18.58 -1.02 -15.71
N TYR A 197 -17.30 -0.80 -15.98
CA TYR A 197 -16.32 -0.59 -14.89
C TYR A 197 -16.65 0.67 -14.08
N HIS A 198 -16.98 1.80 -14.70
CA HIS A 198 -17.38 3.01 -13.97
C HIS A 198 -18.57 2.74 -13.04
N ARG A 199 -19.58 2.01 -13.50
CA ARG A 199 -20.73 1.62 -12.68
C ARG A 199 -20.32 0.73 -11.51
N ASN A 200 -19.57 -0.34 -11.78
CA ASN A 200 -19.12 -1.27 -10.76
C ASN A 200 -18.23 -0.61 -9.70
N ILE A 201 -17.37 0.32 -10.12
CA ILE A 201 -16.50 1.10 -9.22
C ILE A 201 -17.37 2.00 -8.31
N LYS A 202 -18.33 2.73 -8.89
CA LYS A 202 -19.27 3.54 -8.11
C LYS A 202 -19.99 2.71 -7.06
N ASP A 203 -20.53 1.56 -7.46
CA ASP A 203 -21.27 0.67 -6.57
C ASP A 203 -20.35 0.12 -5.45
N LYS A 204 -19.13 -0.27 -5.80
CA LYS A 204 -18.13 -0.75 -4.84
C LYS A 204 -17.70 0.33 -3.87
N MET A 205 -17.56 1.58 -4.31
CA MET A 205 -17.17 2.72 -3.47
C MET A 205 -18.35 3.40 -2.78
N GLY A 206 -19.57 2.97 -3.06
CA GLY A 206 -20.79 3.57 -2.52
C GLY A 206 -21.00 5.01 -2.96
N LYS A 207 -20.55 5.38 -4.15
CA LYS A 207 -20.65 6.72 -4.73
C LYS A 207 -21.85 6.84 -5.67
N ARG A 208 -22.45 8.03 -5.71
CA ARG A 208 -23.60 8.30 -6.60
C ARG A 208 -23.15 8.60 -8.02
N THR A 209 -22.10 9.39 -8.18
CA THR A 209 -21.60 9.83 -9.48
C THR A 209 -20.18 9.36 -9.74
N TRP A 210 -19.77 9.33 -11.01
CA TRP A 210 -18.40 9.08 -11.38
C TRP A 210 -17.44 10.20 -10.93
N SER A 211 -17.95 11.45 -10.91
CA SER A 211 -17.21 12.59 -10.37
C SER A 211 -16.86 12.38 -8.91
N ASP A 212 -17.81 11.92 -8.07
CA ASP A 212 -17.55 11.65 -6.65
C ASP A 212 -16.43 10.63 -6.44
N VAL A 213 -16.32 9.63 -7.34
CA VAL A 213 -15.21 8.66 -7.34
C VAL A 213 -13.91 9.38 -7.62
N LEU A 214 -13.85 10.16 -8.70
CA LEU A 214 -12.63 10.87 -9.10
C LEU A 214 -12.21 11.92 -8.06
N ASP A 215 -13.17 12.62 -7.46
CA ASP A 215 -12.91 13.64 -6.44
C ASP A 215 -12.36 13.02 -5.17
N GLU A 216 -12.82 11.82 -4.78
CA GLU A 216 -12.21 11.07 -3.68
C GLU A 216 -10.76 10.70 -3.96
N PHE A 217 -10.45 10.22 -5.16
CA PHE A 217 -9.08 9.91 -5.55
C PHE A 217 -8.20 11.17 -5.69
N ARG A 218 -8.77 12.30 -6.15
CA ARG A 218 -8.08 13.59 -6.19
C ARG A 218 -7.83 14.17 -4.81
N SER A 219 -8.80 14.07 -3.90
CA SER A 219 -8.65 14.54 -2.51
C SER A 219 -7.58 13.75 -1.75
N LEU A 220 -7.35 12.51 -2.14
CA LEU A 220 -6.23 11.71 -1.67
C LEU A 220 -4.89 12.13 -2.32
N HIS A 221 -4.87 13.19 -3.16
CA HIS A 221 -3.70 13.63 -3.93
C HIS A 221 -3.05 12.48 -4.74
N LEU A 222 -3.87 11.58 -5.28
CA LEU A 222 -3.40 10.36 -5.97
C LEU A 222 -3.02 10.58 -7.44
N PHE A 223 -3.12 11.84 -7.94
CA PHE A 223 -2.75 12.21 -9.32
C PHE A 223 -2.40 13.69 -9.44
#